data_4381c5b908813a9296b2e9c5ee8d2551
#
_entry.id   4381c5b908813a9296b2e9c5ee8d2551
#
_cell.length_a   1.000
_cell.length_b   1.000
_cell.length_c   1.000
_cell.angle_alpha   90.00
_cell.angle_beta   90.00
_cell.angle_gamma   90.00
#
_symmetry.space_group_name_H-M   'P 1'
#
loop_
_entity.id
_entity.type
_entity.pdbx_description
1 polymer ?
#
loop_
_entity_poly.entity_id
_entity_poly.type
_entity_poly.pdbx_seq_one_letter_code
_entity_poly.pdbx_strand_id
1 'polypeptide(L)'
;MDAAEPTTESTHERHRRLLGSDVRRRPSGEAPPLPRELGRSGKFWLFMAAYLLATVIGVVLFEPLQRGFERYDAAILRWFASIRSAPLSDVMETVALLTSRWLIRALRWGTLTVLIAVRRWRHLVVFVGALIAEGIITYAVAMGIHRPRPLDVVTIGPWQGFSMPSRPLSGLAVSLIGVTYCLIPHGRVRDAAKWATAAVLAAVCISRVYLAVDHPTDAVFGAVLGVAIGLTSFRWFTPNDVFPVTYKRGKAAHLDVGGRRGEAIAVAVRDQLGYRVLDVEPVGLAGSGGSTPLRLRVCEDVSGTERVLFAKLYARSHVRADRWYKLGRTILYGKLEDETPFQTVRRFVEYEDYALRLMEDLELPVPQPYGVVEITPEREYMIVMEFFDGAVEIGEAEVDEAVIDQGLGLVRTMWDEGLAHRDVKPANLMVLGGQLKLIDVFFLQVRPSPWRQAVDLANMMMVLGLRSDAPRVYERAVRLFEPDEIAEAFSATRGVASPTQLRSMMKEDGRDLMVEFQALAPERPPMKIQRWSVRRALLTLGVAFAAFVALMLVVSNWAVFA
;
A
#
# COMPACT_ATOMS: atom_id res chain seq x y z
N MET A 1 -41.05 -11.09 -44.12
CA MET A 1 -40.09 -11.60 -43.11
C MET A 1 -38.92 -10.64 -43.18
N ASP A 2 -39.11 -9.48 -42.53
CA ASP A 2 -38.11 -8.40 -42.54
C ASP A 2 -37.06 -8.71 -41.48
N ALA A 3 -35.84 -8.89 -41.95
CA ALA A 3 -34.67 -8.94 -41.08
C ALA A 3 -34.39 -7.52 -40.59
N ALA A 4 -34.57 -7.26 -39.31
CA ALA A 4 -34.17 -6.00 -38.70
C ALA A 4 -32.66 -5.84 -38.81
N GLU A 5 -32.23 -4.83 -39.58
CA GLU A 5 -30.85 -4.36 -39.58
C GLU A 5 -30.44 -3.96 -38.14
N PRO A 6 -29.25 -4.34 -37.68
CA PRO A 6 -28.75 -3.86 -36.40
C PRO A 6 -28.54 -2.34 -36.49
N THR A 7 -29.33 -1.59 -35.72
CA THR A 7 -29.14 -0.14 -35.57
C THR A 7 -27.73 0.13 -35.08
N THR A 8 -26.87 0.65 -35.95
CA THR A 8 -25.58 1.19 -35.59
C THR A 8 -25.76 2.32 -34.59
N GLU A 9 -25.52 2.02 -33.34
CA GLU A 9 -25.50 3.02 -32.26
C GLU A 9 -24.49 4.12 -32.65
N SER A 10 -24.92 5.38 -32.68
CA SER A 10 -24.07 6.46 -33.11
C SER A 10 -22.84 6.55 -32.19
N THR A 11 -21.68 6.84 -32.76
CA THR A 11 -20.41 7.01 -32.02
C THR A 11 -20.57 8.00 -30.84
N HIS A 12 -21.49 8.98 -30.97
CA HIS A 12 -21.83 9.95 -29.92
C HIS A 12 -22.61 9.34 -28.75
N GLU A 13 -23.51 8.40 -29.01
CA GLU A 13 -24.26 7.72 -27.94
C GLU A 13 -23.39 6.72 -27.20
N ARG A 14 -22.51 6.03 -27.92
CA ARG A 14 -21.48 5.16 -27.35
C ARG A 14 -20.52 5.96 -26.44
N HIS A 15 -20.05 7.12 -26.89
CA HIS A 15 -19.22 8.02 -26.06
C HIS A 15 -19.94 8.56 -24.83
N ARG A 16 -21.24 8.85 -24.91
CA ARG A 16 -22.04 9.29 -23.74
C ARG A 16 -22.15 8.20 -22.67
N ARG A 17 -22.42 6.95 -23.08
CA ARG A 17 -22.48 5.82 -22.15
C ARG A 17 -21.11 5.55 -21.50
N LEU A 18 -20.05 5.55 -22.28
CA LEU A 18 -18.70 5.29 -21.81
C LEU A 18 -18.17 6.36 -20.84
N LEU A 19 -18.59 7.59 -20.97
CA LEU A 19 -18.12 8.69 -20.12
C LEU A 19 -19.02 8.94 -18.89
N GLY A 20 -20.11 8.19 -18.72
CA GLY A 20 -21.04 8.39 -17.60
C GLY A 20 -21.53 9.83 -17.50
N SER A 21 -21.98 10.40 -18.65
CA SER A 21 -22.19 11.84 -18.83
C SER A 21 -23.37 12.43 -18.06
N ASP A 22 -24.27 11.60 -17.51
CA ASP A 22 -25.44 12.06 -16.79
C ASP A 22 -25.18 12.34 -15.30
N VAL A 23 -24.02 11.92 -14.77
CA VAL A 23 -23.62 12.24 -13.40
C VAL A 23 -23.05 13.66 -13.37
N ARG A 24 -23.72 14.60 -12.72
CA ARG A 24 -23.18 15.94 -12.46
C ARG A 24 -21.84 15.83 -11.75
N ARG A 25 -20.78 16.07 -12.50
CA ARG A 25 -19.44 16.17 -11.92
C ARG A 25 -19.34 17.47 -11.12
N ARG A 26 -18.58 17.44 -10.04
CA ARG A 26 -18.28 18.65 -9.29
C ARG A 26 -17.61 19.68 -10.18
N PRO A 27 -17.89 20.97 -9.99
CA PRO A 27 -17.19 22.03 -10.70
C PRO A 27 -15.66 21.86 -10.56
N SER A 28 -14.95 22.14 -11.64
CA SER A 28 -13.47 22.14 -11.61
C SER A 28 -13.00 23.19 -10.59
N GLY A 29 -12.15 22.78 -9.64
CA GLY A 29 -11.64 23.65 -8.58
C GLY A 29 -12.26 23.40 -7.20
N GLU A 30 -13.33 22.62 -7.08
CA GLU A 30 -13.74 22.13 -5.76
C GLU A 30 -12.73 21.10 -5.25
N ALA A 31 -12.12 21.38 -4.11
CA ALA A 31 -11.26 20.42 -3.46
C ALA A 31 -12.06 19.12 -3.19
N PRO A 32 -11.52 17.95 -3.50
CA PRO A 32 -12.16 16.70 -3.12
C PRO A 32 -12.43 16.70 -1.63
N PRO A 33 -13.58 16.19 -1.14
CA PRO A 33 -13.85 16.15 0.28
C PRO A 33 -12.68 15.45 0.95
N LEU A 34 -12.07 16.16 1.90
CA LEU A 34 -11.03 15.55 2.73
C LEU A 34 -11.61 14.25 3.27
N PRO A 35 -10.91 13.15 3.09
CA PRO A 35 -11.49 11.83 3.34
C PRO A 35 -11.96 11.64 4.76
N ARG A 36 -11.57 12.52 5.70
CA ARG A 36 -12.12 12.62 7.06
C ARG A 36 -11.62 13.86 7.77
N GLU A 37 -12.55 14.53 8.40
CA GLU A 37 -12.24 15.40 9.51
C GLU A 37 -11.60 14.59 10.65
N LEU A 38 -10.76 15.24 11.44
CA LEU A 38 -10.31 14.70 12.72
C LEU A 38 -11.54 14.31 13.52
N GLY A 39 -11.73 13.02 13.80
CA GLY A 39 -12.89 12.56 14.55
C GLY A 39 -13.00 13.34 15.87
N ARG A 40 -14.21 13.56 16.37
CA ARG A 40 -14.47 14.30 17.64
C ARG A 40 -13.50 13.90 18.76
N SER A 41 -13.12 12.63 18.80
CA SER A 41 -12.19 12.09 19.78
C SER A 41 -10.74 12.55 19.57
N GLY A 42 -10.27 12.74 18.35
CA GLY A 42 -8.93 13.26 18.07
C GLY A 42 -8.81 14.74 18.47
N LYS A 43 -9.85 15.54 18.19
CA LYS A 43 -9.95 16.95 18.61
C LYS A 43 -9.97 17.06 20.15
N PHE A 44 -10.73 16.17 20.81
CA PHE A 44 -10.76 16.14 22.29
C PHE A 44 -9.38 15.91 22.91
N TRP A 45 -8.63 14.92 22.41
CA TRP A 45 -7.32 14.60 22.98
C TRP A 45 -6.26 15.67 22.65
N LEU A 46 -6.34 16.32 21.50
CA LEU A 46 -5.50 17.46 21.18
C LEU A 46 -5.79 18.64 22.12
N PHE A 47 -7.08 18.94 22.34
CA PHE A 47 -7.50 19.94 23.31
C PHE A 47 -7.05 19.60 24.72
N MET A 48 -7.16 18.32 25.13
CA MET A 48 -6.70 17.86 26.43
C MET A 48 -5.18 18.05 26.61
N ALA A 49 -4.38 17.73 25.58
CA ALA A 49 -2.94 17.98 25.60
C ALA A 49 -2.61 19.47 25.74
N ALA A 50 -3.31 20.31 24.97
CA ALA A 50 -3.14 21.77 25.05
C ALA A 50 -3.57 22.33 26.43
N TYR A 51 -4.70 21.84 26.97
CA TYR A 51 -5.19 22.22 28.30
C TYR A 51 -4.19 21.84 29.41
N LEU A 52 -3.63 20.62 29.36
CA LEU A 52 -2.61 20.18 30.30
C LEU A 52 -1.37 21.08 30.24
N LEU A 53 -0.92 21.40 29.03
CA LEU A 53 0.24 22.28 28.85
C LEU A 53 -0.06 23.69 29.38
N ALA A 54 -1.25 24.24 29.12
CA ALA A 54 -1.68 25.53 29.66
C ALA A 54 -1.77 25.52 31.20
N THR A 55 -2.27 24.39 31.77
CA THR A 55 -2.31 24.23 33.25
C THR A 55 -0.91 24.26 33.85
N VAL A 56 0.05 23.56 33.21
CA VAL A 56 1.46 23.61 33.65
C VAL A 56 2.02 25.01 33.62
N ILE A 57 1.82 25.71 32.53
CA ILE A 57 2.27 27.13 32.39
C ILE A 57 1.60 27.99 33.48
N GLY A 58 0.30 27.78 33.70
CA GLY A 58 -0.43 28.49 34.76
C GLY A 58 0.13 28.22 36.16
N VAL A 59 0.44 26.95 36.48
CA VAL A 59 1.04 26.59 37.79
C VAL A 59 2.43 27.21 37.95
N VAL A 60 3.24 27.29 36.90
CA VAL A 60 4.56 27.91 36.94
C VAL A 60 4.48 29.43 37.12
N LEU A 61 3.50 30.09 36.50
CA LEU A 61 3.36 31.54 36.52
C LEU A 61 2.62 32.09 37.76
N PHE A 62 1.79 31.27 38.44
CA PHE A 62 0.95 31.68 39.54
C PHE A 62 1.32 30.94 40.83
N GLU A 63 2.15 31.55 41.66
CA GLU A 63 2.64 31.01 42.95
C GLU A 63 1.52 30.51 43.91
N PRO A 64 0.35 31.18 44.06
CA PRO A 64 -0.73 30.65 44.88
C PRO A 64 -1.27 29.30 44.39
N LEU A 65 -1.31 29.09 43.07
CA LEU A 65 -1.74 27.85 42.47
C LEU A 65 -0.71 26.73 42.71
N GLN A 66 0.57 27.08 42.57
CA GLN A 66 1.67 26.16 42.85
C GLN A 66 1.63 25.67 44.31
N ARG A 67 1.51 26.58 45.28
CA ARG A 67 1.38 26.23 46.69
C ARG A 67 0.14 25.37 47.00
N GLY A 68 -0.96 25.61 46.28
CA GLY A 68 -2.17 24.76 46.39
C GLY A 68 -1.90 23.31 45.99
N PHE A 69 -1.26 23.10 44.82
CA PHE A 69 -0.88 21.77 44.32
C PHE A 69 0.12 21.07 45.24
N GLU A 70 1.13 21.80 45.75
CA GLU A 70 2.12 21.24 46.67
C GLU A 70 1.50 20.76 48.00
N ARG A 71 0.55 21.51 48.58
CA ARG A 71 -0.18 21.09 49.80
C ARG A 71 -1.02 19.83 49.53
N TYR A 72 -1.67 19.76 48.37
CA TYR A 72 -2.49 18.65 48.00
C TYR A 72 -1.64 17.38 47.77
N ASP A 73 -0.55 17.50 47.06
CA ASP A 73 0.41 16.42 46.82
C ASP A 73 1.00 15.90 48.15
N ALA A 74 1.43 16.80 49.03
CA ALA A 74 1.96 16.44 50.35
C ALA A 74 0.93 15.71 51.23
N ALA A 75 -0.34 16.11 51.17
CA ALA A 75 -1.41 15.46 51.93
C ALA A 75 -1.65 14.00 51.47
N ILE A 76 -1.70 13.80 50.16
CA ILE A 76 -1.87 12.47 49.55
C ILE A 76 -0.66 11.58 49.86
N LEU A 77 0.54 12.09 49.71
CA LEU A 77 1.77 11.34 50.00
C LEU A 77 1.84 10.88 51.46
N ARG A 78 1.50 11.77 52.40
CA ARG A 78 1.44 11.43 53.82
C ARG A 78 0.36 10.39 54.12
N TRP A 79 -0.79 10.46 53.43
CA TRP A 79 -1.83 9.46 53.58
C TRP A 79 -1.34 8.09 53.10
N PHE A 80 -0.71 8.01 51.92
CA PHE A 80 -0.12 6.77 51.43
C PHE A 80 0.97 6.23 52.36
N ALA A 81 1.80 7.12 52.93
CA ALA A 81 2.83 6.75 53.89
C ALA A 81 2.23 6.11 55.18
N SER A 82 1.05 6.58 55.64
CA SER A 82 0.40 6.05 56.84
C SER A 82 -0.17 4.64 56.67
N ILE A 83 -0.47 4.21 55.44
CA ILE A 83 -0.99 2.87 55.15
C ILE A 83 0.08 1.90 54.63
N ARG A 84 1.35 2.28 54.67
CA ARG A 84 2.46 1.42 54.24
C ARG A 84 2.58 0.17 55.11
N SER A 85 2.75 -0.97 54.47
CA SER A 85 3.07 -2.25 55.09
C SER A 85 4.05 -3.01 54.21
N ALA A 86 4.86 -3.91 54.76
CA ALA A 86 5.85 -4.66 53.98
C ALA A 86 5.20 -5.40 52.79
N PRO A 87 4.12 -6.21 52.96
CA PRO A 87 3.56 -6.94 51.83
C PRO A 87 2.95 -6.01 50.74
N LEU A 88 2.39 -4.87 51.16
CA LEU A 88 1.84 -3.92 50.19
C LEU A 88 2.95 -3.18 49.43
N SER A 89 4.06 -2.89 50.12
CA SER A 89 5.23 -2.28 49.48
C SER A 89 5.85 -3.22 48.42
N ASP A 90 5.99 -4.51 48.71
CA ASP A 90 6.49 -5.53 47.77
C ASP A 90 5.60 -5.63 46.53
N VAL A 91 4.27 -5.59 46.70
CA VAL A 91 3.32 -5.54 45.57
C VAL A 91 3.50 -4.25 44.76
N MET A 92 3.62 -3.11 45.44
CA MET A 92 3.77 -1.82 44.72
C MET A 92 5.10 -1.71 44.01
N GLU A 93 6.19 -2.25 44.56
CA GLU A 93 7.49 -2.35 43.87
C GLU A 93 7.37 -3.26 42.63
N THR A 94 6.68 -4.39 42.75
CA THR A 94 6.44 -5.28 41.61
C THR A 94 5.66 -4.57 40.49
N VAL A 95 4.62 -3.82 40.84
CA VAL A 95 3.86 -3.02 39.86
C VAL A 95 4.73 -1.93 39.24
N ALA A 96 5.62 -1.30 40.02
CA ALA A 96 6.54 -0.28 39.51
C ALA A 96 7.52 -0.82 38.45
N LEU A 97 7.82 -2.13 38.44
CA LEU A 97 8.64 -2.77 37.41
C LEU A 97 8.05 -2.61 35.99
N LEU A 98 6.75 -2.39 35.87
CA LEU A 98 6.11 -2.08 34.57
C LEU A 98 6.63 -0.77 33.94
N THR A 99 7.22 0.12 34.74
CA THR A 99 7.90 1.32 34.25
C THR A 99 9.41 1.16 34.13
N SER A 100 9.93 -0.04 34.29
CA SER A 100 11.37 -0.29 34.14
C SER A 100 11.82 0.06 32.71
N ARG A 101 13.01 0.64 32.61
CA ARG A 101 13.61 1.02 31.31
C ARG A 101 13.71 -0.15 30.35
N TRP A 102 14.00 -1.34 30.85
CA TRP A 102 14.11 -2.56 30.05
C TRP A 102 12.77 -3.00 29.49
N LEU A 103 11.71 -2.99 30.29
CA LEU A 103 10.37 -3.40 29.83
C LEU A 103 9.82 -2.43 28.78
N ILE A 104 9.94 -1.12 29.02
CA ILE A 104 9.51 -0.10 28.06
C ILE A 104 10.30 -0.22 26.75
N ARG A 105 11.62 -0.44 26.82
CA ARG A 105 12.45 -0.68 25.62
C ARG A 105 12.04 -1.95 24.89
N ALA A 106 11.86 -3.05 25.62
CA ALA A 106 11.42 -4.32 25.02
C ALA A 106 10.05 -4.15 24.32
N LEU A 107 9.11 -3.46 24.94
CA LEU A 107 7.79 -3.17 24.36
C LEU A 107 7.91 -2.32 23.08
N ARG A 108 8.73 -1.27 23.11
CA ARG A 108 8.98 -0.39 21.95
C ARG A 108 9.65 -1.14 20.82
N TRP A 109 10.77 -1.80 21.07
CA TRP A 109 11.50 -2.56 20.05
C TRP A 109 10.70 -3.75 19.52
N GLY A 110 9.99 -4.48 20.38
CA GLY A 110 9.09 -5.55 19.95
C GLY A 110 8.00 -5.04 19.00
N THR A 111 7.37 -3.91 19.34
CA THR A 111 6.38 -3.26 18.47
C THR A 111 6.98 -2.84 17.13
N LEU A 112 8.15 -2.19 17.13
CA LEU A 112 8.85 -1.77 15.91
C LEU A 112 9.20 -2.97 15.03
N THR A 113 9.76 -4.04 15.61
CA THR A 113 10.09 -5.27 14.89
C THR A 113 8.88 -5.90 14.22
N VAL A 114 7.75 -6.01 14.96
CA VAL A 114 6.51 -6.53 14.37
C VAL A 114 6.00 -5.63 13.25
N LEU A 115 6.03 -4.31 13.41
CA LEU A 115 5.58 -3.37 12.37
C LEU A 115 6.44 -3.46 11.10
N ILE A 116 7.74 -3.65 11.23
CA ILE A 116 8.66 -3.89 10.11
C ILE A 116 8.33 -5.24 9.45
N ALA A 117 8.19 -6.32 10.25
CA ALA A 117 7.92 -7.66 9.74
C ALA A 117 6.60 -7.73 8.95
N VAL A 118 5.54 -7.05 9.44
CA VAL A 118 4.25 -6.95 8.74
C VAL A 118 4.17 -5.79 7.75
N ARG A 119 5.28 -5.09 7.49
CA ARG A 119 5.41 -3.97 6.53
C ARG A 119 4.39 -2.84 6.71
N ARG A 120 4.03 -2.52 7.96
CA ARG A 120 3.11 -1.43 8.28
C ARG A 120 3.83 -0.09 8.46
N TRP A 121 4.47 0.38 7.39
CA TRP A 121 5.35 1.55 7.40
C TRP A 121 4.69 2.81 7.96
N ARG A 122 3.40 3.05 7.67
CA ARG A 122 2.70 4.22 8.18
C ARG A 122 2.51 4.18 9.70
N HIS A 123 2.11 3.04 10.26
CA HIS A 123 2.01 2.86 11.71
C HIS A 123 3.39 2.96 12.37
N LEU A 124 4.44 2.44 11.72
CA LEU A 124 5.82 2.55 12.18
C LEU A 124 6.23 4.03 12.31
N VAL A 125 6.06 4.82 11.24
CA VAL A 125 6.42 6.25 11.23
C VAL A 125 5.64 7.03 12.28
N VAL A 126 4.33 6.77 12.42
CA VAL A 126 3.49 7.45 13.42
C VAL A 126 3.87 7.03 14.84
N PHE A 127 4.20 5.77 15.07
CA PHE A 127 4.66 5.30 16.38
C PHE A 127 5.99 5.94 16.78
N VAL A 128 6.98 5.92 15.89
CA VAL A 128 8.28 6.58 16.11
C VAL A 128 8.09 8.08 16.34
N GLY A 129 7.27 8.73 15.52
CA GLY A 129 6.94 10.15 15.70
C GLY A 129 6.29 10.48 17.05
N ALA A 130 5.38 9.61 17.53
CA ALA A 130 4.76 9.76 18.84
C ALA A 130 5.76 9.59 20.00
N LEU A 131 6.72 8.65 19.87
CA LEU A 131 7.79 8.45 20.86
C LEU A 131 8.75 9.65 20.90
N ILE A 132 9.11 10.19 19.74
CA ILE A 132 9.97 11.38 19.64
C ILE A 132 9.25 12.59 20.24
N ALA A 133 7.98 12.80 19.89
CA ALA A 133 7.18 13.90 20.42
C ALA A 133 7.04 13.81 21.95
N GLU A 134 6.77 12.60 22.47
CA GLU A 134 6.71 12.35 23.92
C GLU A 134 8.05 12.71 24.58
N GLY A 135 9.17 12.23 24.06
CA GLY A 135 10.49 12.51 24.59
C GLY A 135 10.82 14.00 24.61
N ILE A 136 10.57 14.72 23.51
CA ILE A 136 10.82 16.17 23.41
C ILE A 136 9.94 16.95 24.39
N ILE A 137 8.63 16.67 24.42
CA ILE A 137 7.69 17.41 25.26
C ILE A 137 7.98 17.18 26.75
N THR A 138 8.17 15.91 27.14
CA THR A 138 8.45 15.59 28.55
C THR A 138 9.80 16.14 29.00
N TYR A 139 10.81 16.14 28.13
CA TYR A 139 12.11 16.73 28.41
C TYR A 139 12.00 18.27 28.56
N ALA A 140 11.32 18.92 27.64
CA ALA A 140 11.13 20.37 27.67
C ALA A 140 10.37 20.82 28.94
N VAL A 141 9.32 20.10 29.32
CA VAL A 141 8.57 20.37 30.57
C VAL A 141 9.45 20.15 31.81
N ALA A 142 10.22 19.05 31.84
CA ALA A 142 11.11 18.76 32.96
C ALA A 142 12.20 19.85 33.13
N MET A 143 12.80 20.29 32.03
CA MET A 143 13.82 21.33 32.02
C MET A 143 13.26 22.72 32.25
N GLY A 144 11.98 22.96 31.97
CA GLY A 144 11.33 24.24 32.25
C GLY A 144 10.91 24.42 33.71
N ILE A 145 10.48 23.32 34.36
CA ILE A 145 9.88 23.35 35.71
C ILE A 145 10.89 23.02 36.83
N HIS A 146 11.81 22.10 36.56
CA HIS A 146 12.82 21.62 37.52
C HIS A 146 12.26 21.16 38.87
N ARG A 147 11.02 20.57 38.89
CA ARG A 147 10.36 20.20 40.13
C ARG A 147 11.12 19.05 40.83
N PRO A 148 11.55 19.20 42.10
CA PRO A 148 12.23 18.14 42.84
C PRO A 148 11.30 16.95 43.11
N ARG A 149 11.88 15.81 43.43
CA ARG A 149 11.16 14.64 43.90
C ARG A 149 10.60 14.89 45.30
N PRO A 150 9.57 14.11 45.73
CA PRO A 150 9.04 14.22 47.11
C PRO A 150 10.15 14.05 48.14
N LEU A 151 10.30 15.03 49.04
CA LEU A 151 11.25 15.02 50.16
C LEU A 151 10.58 14.82 51.53
N ASP A 152 9.26 15.05 51.60
CA ASP A 152 8.49 15.05 52.86
C ASP A 152 8.19 13.63 53.38
N VAL A 153 8.41 12.60 52.55
CA VAL A 153 8.11 11.20 52.84
C VAL A 153 9.27 10.35 52.36
N VAL A 154 9.62 9.30 53.14
CA VAL A 154 10.65 8.33 52.74
C VAL A 154 10.30 7.68 51.40
N THR A 155 11.16 7.85 50.43
CA THR A 155 11.03 7.27 49.07
C THR A 155 11.48 5.80 49.11
N ILE A 156 10.68 4.92 48.52
CA ILE A 156 11.02 3.49 48.37
C ILE A 156 11.39 3.24 46.91
N GLY A 157 12.58 2.68 46.66
CA GLY A 157 13.06 2.33 45.34
C GLY A 157 13.87 3.42 44.63
N PRO A 158 14.46 3.09 43.49
CA PRO A 158 15.33 4.01 42.75
C PRO A 158 14.56 5.03 41.94
N TRP A 159 15.07 6.28 41.91
CA TRP A 159 14.54 7.35 41.10
C TRP A 159 15.66 8.16 40.42
N GLN A 160 15.34 8.86 39.33
CA GLN A 160 16.28 9.73 38.61
C GLN A 160 15.58 10.95 38.02
N GLY A 161 16.28 12.10 38.01
CA GLY A 161 15.82 13.35 37.40
C GLY A 161 14.66 14.02 38.15
N PHE A 162 14.03 14.98 37.49
CA PHE A 162 12.92 15.77 38.04
C PHE A 162 11.61 14.95 38.15
N SER A 163 10.69 15.39 39.00
CA SER A 163 9.44 14.71 39.22
C SER A 163 8.41 14.97 38.12
N MET A 164 8.34 16.20 37.63
CA MET A 164 7.35 16.63 36.62
C MET A 164 7.95 16.73 35.22
N PRO A 165 7.29 16.13 34.21
CA PRO A 165 6.23 15.14 34.31
C PRO A 165 6.81 13.77 34.67
N SER A 166 5.98 12.85 35.15
CA SER A 166 6.43 11.46 35.34
C SER A 166 6.75 10.82 33.98
N ARG A 167 8.03 10.91 33.58
CA ARG A 167 8.53 10.40 32.28
C ARG A 167 8.32 8.88 32.12
N PRO A 168 8.50 8.03 33.16
CA PRO A 168 8.22 6.60 33.04
C PRO A 168 6.75 6.31 32.75
N LEU A 169 5.81 7.04 33.38
CA LEU A 169 4.36 6.88 33.12
C LEU A 169 3.98 7.37 31.70
N SER A 170 4.49 8.51 31.29
CA SER A 170 4.26 9.04 29.94
C SER A 170 4.79 8.08 28.89
N GLY A 171 6.02 7.58 29.05
CA GLY A 171 6.63 6.65 28.13
C GLY A 171 5.90 5.29 28.06
N LEU A 172 5.42 4.78 29.20
CA LEU A 172 4.59 3.57 29.24
C LEU A 172 3.25 3.80 28.52
N ALA A 173 2.60 4.93 28.77
CA ALA A 173 1.30 5.27 28.16
C ALA A 173 1.39 5.33 26.62
N VAL A 174 2.35 6.05 26.06
CA VAL A 174 2.56 6.12 24.60
C VAL A 174 2.87 4.74 24.03
N SER A 175 3.67 3.94 24.73
CA SER A 175 4.06 2.59 24.28
C SER A 175 2.86 1.63 24.27
N LEU A 176 2.03 1.60 25.31
CA LEU A 176 0.83 0.74 25.39
C LEU A 176 -0.23 1.17 24.37
N ILE A 177 -0.43 2.48 24.17
CA ILE A 177 -1.31 2.98 23.11
C ILE A 177 -0.76 2.61 21.74
N GLY A 178 0.55 2.71 21.54
CA GLY A 178 1.20 2.26 20.32
C GLY A 178 0.92 0.79 20.02
N VAL A 179 1.13 -0.11 20.98
CA VAL A 179 0.78 -1.54 20.83
C VAL A 179 -0.69 -1.71 20.47
N THR A 180 -1.58 -1.03 21.20
CA THR A 180 -3.04 -1.15 21.02
C THR A 180 -3.49 -0.72 19.61
N TYR A 181 -2.96 0.39 19.11
CA TYR A 181 -3.38 0.94 17.81
C TYR A 181 -2.60 0.39 16.61
N CYS A 182 -1.37 -0.07 16.82
CA CYS A 182 -0.53 -0.63 15.76
C CYS A 182 -0.74 -2.13 15.55
N LEU A 183 -1.00 -2.89 16.63
CA LEU A 183 -0.99 -4.34 16.57
C LEU A 183 -2.36 -4.98 16.76
N ILE A 184 -3.30 -4.35 17.46
CA ILE A 184 -4.60 -4.96 17.77
C ILE A 184 -5.65 -4.53 16.76
N PRO A 185 -6.36 -5.47 16.07
CA PRO A 185 -7.45 -5.15 15.16
C PRO A 185 -8.59 -4.39 15.84
N HIS A 186 -9.33 -3.60 15.07
CA HIS A 186 -10.51 -2.88 15.59
C HIS A 186 -11.60 -3.87 16.01
N GLY A 187 -12.28 -3.59 17.12
CA GLY A 187 -13.36 -4.39 17.67
C GLY A 187 -13.20 -4.64 19.18
N ARG A 188 -13.96 -5.61 19.71
CA ARG A 188 -14.01 -5.93 21.16
C ARG A 188 -12.63 -6.15 21.80
N VAL A 189 -11.70 -6.78 21.06
CA VAL A 189 -10.33 -7.03 21.56
C VAL A 189 -9.57 -5.73 21.78
N ARG A 190 -9.67 -4.77 20.83
CA ARG A 190 -9.05 -3.45 21.00
C ARG A 190 -9.69 -2.66 22.15
N ASP A 191 -10.99 -2.79 22.34
CA ASP A 191 -11.66 -2.10 23.45
C ASP A 191 -11.25 -2.69 24.80
N ALA A 192 -11.14 -4.01 24.89
CA ALA A 192 -10.56 -4.66 26.08
C ALA A 192 -9.11 -4.22 26.33
N ALA A 193 -8.28 -4.11 25.27
CA ALA A 193 -6.91 -3.63 25.39
C ALA A 193 -6.81 -2.15 25.85
N LYS A 194 -7.76 -1.30 25.46
CA LYS A 194 -7.84 0.09 25.98
C LYS A 194 -8.14 0.11 27.48
N TRP A 195 -9.09 -0.70 27.94
CA TRP A 195 -9.41 -0.82 29.36
C TRP A 195 -8.25 -1.41 30.14
N ALA A 196 -7.59 -2.44 29.62
CA ALA A 196 -6.38 -3.01 30.21
C ALA A 196 -5.25 -1.95 30.30
N THR A 197 -5.04 -1.15 29.24
CA THR A 197 -4.09 -0.03 29.24
C THR A 197 -4.43 0.98 30.34
N ALA A 198 -5.69 1.36 30.47
CA ALA A 198 -6.13 2.30 31.50
C ALA A 198 -5.92 1.74 32.91
N ALA A 199 -6.24 0.46 33.13
CA ALA A 199 -6.04 -0.22 34.42
C ALA A 199 -4.55 -0.31 34.79
N VAL A 200 -3.68 -0.67 33.82
CA VAL A 200 -2.23 -0.71 34.02
C VAL A 200 -1.68 0.67 34.39
N LEU A 201 -2.08 1.71 33.67
CA LEU A 201 -1.62 3.07 33.94
C LEU A 201 -2.10 3.56 35.33
N ALA A 202 -3.33 3.26 35.70
CA ALA A 202 -3.86 3.58 37.04
C ALA A 202 -3.10 2.84 38.14
N ALA A 203 -2.88 1.54 38.00
CA ALA A 203 -2.12 0.75 38.95
C ALA A 203 -0.68 1.26 39.15
N VAL A 204 0.00 1.57 38.03
CA VAL A 204 1.36 2.12 38.08
C VAL A 204 1.37 3.54 38.67
N CYS A 205 0.38 4.37 38.34
CA CYS A 205 0.24 5.70 38.95
C CYS A 205 0.13 5.61 40.45
N ILE A 206 -0.75 4.74 40.97
CA ILE A 206 -0.93 4.47 42.40
C ILE A 206 0.37 3.95 43.02
N SER A 207 1.04 2.99 42.38
CA SER A 207 2.31 2.43 42.85
C SER A 207 3.38 3.51 43.01
N ARG A 208 3.58 4.38 42.01
CA ARG A 208 4.62 5.43 42.05
C ARG A 208 4.35 6.49 43.11
N VAL A 209 3.08 6.81 43.36
CA VAL A 209 2.65 7.70 44.47
C VAL A 209 2.83 7.05 45.82
N TYR A 210 2.43 5.77 45.98
CA TYR A 210 2.61 4.99 47.20
C TYR A 210 4.09 4.88 47.59
N LEU A 211 4.96 4.61 46.62
CA LEU A 211 6.40 4.52 46.84
C LEU A 211 7.08 5.91 47.04
N ALA A 212 6.31 7.01 46.93
CA ALA A 212 6.77 8.40 46.99
C ALA A 212 7.88 8.73 45.98
N VAL A 213 7.86 8.06 44.81
CA VAL A 213 8.81 8.34 43.72
C VAL A 213 8.40 9.56 42.91
N ASP A 214 7.09 9.76 42.71
CA ASP A 214 6.50 10.90 42.03
C ASP A 214 5.46 11.60 42.90
N HIS A 215 5.27 12.89 42.70
CA HIS A 215 4.10 13.57 43.26
C HIS A 215 2.83 13.10 42.54
N PRO A 216 1.67 13.03 43.25
CA PRO A 216 0.39 12.62 42.66
C PRO A 216 0.04 13.38 41.38
N THR A 217 0.17 14.72 41.39
CA THR A 217 -0.12 15.55 40.24
C THR A 217 0.82 15.26 39.06
N ASP A 218 2.10 15.00 39.31
CA ASP A 218 3.10 14.72 38.29
C ASP A 218 2.89 13.35 37.64
N ALA A 219 2.46 12.38 38.43
CA ALA A 219 2.12 11.03 37.96
C ALA A 219 0.89 11.06 37.05
N VAL A 220 -0.19 11.72 37.48
CA VAL A 220 -1.40 11.88 36.67
C VAL A 220 -1.12 12.67 35.40
N PHE A 221 -0.39 13.78 35.51
CA PHE A 221 0.00 14.60 34.37
C PHE A 221 0.79 13.78 33.34
N GLY A 222 1.81 13.04 33.76
CA GLY A 222 2.61 12.19 32.88
C GLY A 222 1.77 11.14 32.17
N ALA A 223 0.88 10.45 32.89
CA ALA A 223 -0.01 9.44 32.31
C ALA A 223 -0.95 10.06 31.26
N VAL A 224 -1.65 11.16 31.59
CA VAL A 224 -2.61 11.80 30.68
C VAL A 224 -1.91 12.42 29.48
N LEU A 225 -0.74 13.03 29.67
CA LEU A 225 0.07 13.58 28.57
C LEU A 225 0.48 12.47 27.59
N GLY A 226 0.98 11.35 28.10
CA GLY A 226 1.34 10.21 27.26
C GLY A 226 0.15 9.64 26.48
N VAL A 227 -1.02 9.53 27.14
CA VAL A 227 -2.28 9.12 26.50
C VAL A 227 -2.68 10.13 25.42
N ALA A 228 -2.62 11.44 25.70
CA ALA A 228 -3.00 12.48 24.77
C ALA A 228 -2.11 12.48 23.53
N ILE A 229 -0.78 12.39 23.69
CA ILE A 229 0.17 12.31 22.57
C ILE A 229 -0.11 11.05 21.73
N GLY A 230 -0.25 9.89 22.37
CA GLY A 230 -0.50 8.63 21.67
C GLY A 230 -1.81 8.66 20.89
N LEU A 231 -2.93 9.00 21.53
CA LEU A 231 -4.24 9.00 20.88
C LEU A 231 -4.37 10.06 19.80
N THR A 232 -3.82 11.26 19.98
CA THR A 232 -3.77 12.29 18.94
C THR A 232 -3.00 11.76 17.73
N SER A 233 -1.80 11.21 17.93
CA SER A 233 -0.95 10.71 16.86
C SER A 233 -1.66 9.60 16.05
N PHE A 234 -2.20 8.58 16.71
CA PHE A 234 -2.81 7.46 16.01
C PHE A 234 -4.18 7.77 15.40
N ARG A 235 -5.00 8.56 16.05
CA ARG A 235 -6.32 8.92 15.52
C ARG A 235 -6.25 9.93 14.40
N TRP A 236 -5.21 10.76 14.37
CA TRP A 236 -5.00 11.73 13.30
C TRP A 236 -4.31 11.12 12.09
N PHE A 237 -3.16 10.47 12.31
CA PHE A 237 -2.30 10.04 11.21
C PHE A 237 -2.55 8.61 10.73
N THR A 238 -3.17 7.76 11.57
CA THR A 238 -3.54 6.38 11.22
C THR A 238 -4.97 6.04 11.64
N PRO A 239 -5.99 6.82 11.18
CA PRO A 239 -7.37 6.47 11.48
C PRO A 239 -7.67 5.06 10.96
N ASN A 240 -8.34 4.25 11.79
CA ASN A 240 -8.57 2.82 11.54
C ASN A 240 -9.34 2.54 10.25
N ASP A 241 -10.28 3.41 9.90
CA ASP A 241 -11.13 3.25 8.71
C ASP A 241 -10.35 3.45 7.40
N VAL A 242 -9.18 4.11 7.46
CA VAL A 242 -8.30 4.33 6.31
C VAL A 242 -7.11 3.37 6.32
N PHE A 243 -6.65 3.01 7.52
CA PHE A 243 -5.48 2.16 7.75
C PHE A 243 -5.83 1.05 8.75
N PRO A 244 -6.72 0.11 8.40
CA PRO A 244 -7.13 -0.94 9.30
C PRO A 244 -5.96 -1.86 9.65
N VAL A 245 -5.94 -2.29 10.92
CA VAL A 245 -5.01 -3.32 11.41
C VAL A 245 -5.63 -4.68 11.12
N THR A 246 -5.10 -5.40 10.12
CA THR A 246 -5.58 -6.73 9.74
C THR A 246 -4.44 -7.73 9.74
N TYR A 247 -4.70 -8.98 10.18
CA TYR A 247 -3.75 -10.10 10.19
C TYR A 247 -4.24 -11.27 9.35
N LYS A 248 -5.23 -11.06 8.48
CA LYS A 248 -5.68 -12.14 7.60
C LYS A 248 -4.51 -12.56 6.69
N ARG A 249 -3.81 -13.59 7.11
CA ARG A 249 -2.95 -14.40 6.24
C ARG A 249 -3.88 -15.29 5.43
N GLY A 250 -4.01 -15.01 4.21
CA GLY A 250 -4.86 -15.73 3.29
C GLY A 250 -5.70 -14.76 2.50
N LYS A 251 -5.53 -14.78 1.19
CA LYS A 251 -6.20 -13.94 0.19
C LYS A 251 -6.21 -12.47 0.59
N ALA A 252 -5.34 -11.73 -0.02
CA ALA A 252 -5.02 -10.34 0.32
C ALA A 252 -6.30 -9.52 0.62
N ALA A 253 -6.24 -8.64 1.60
CA ALA A 253 -7.37 -7.78 2.00
C ALA A 253 -7.93 -6.92 0.84
N HIS A 254 -7.17 -6.75 -0.25
CA HIS A 254 -7.63 -6.11 -1.48
C HIS A 254 -8.61 -6.98 -2.29
N LEU A 255 -8.65 -8.31 -2.06
CA LEU A 255 -9.60 -9.23 -2.68
C LEU A 255 -10.92 -9.35 -1.90
N ASP A 256 -11.05 -8.71 -0.74
CA ASP A 256 -12.30 -8.64 0.01
C ASP A 256 -13.20 -7.58 -0.63
N VAL A 257 -14.02 -8.01 -1.57
CA VAL A 257 -15.03 -7.19 -2.27
C VAL A 257 -16.43 -7.38 -1.69
N GLY A 258 -16.55 -8.05 -0.54
CA GLY A 258 -17.80 -8.25 0.17
C GLY A 258 -18.23 -7.06 1.04
N GLY A 259 -19.46 -7.13 1.58
CA GLY A 259 -20.01 -6.15 2.50
C GLY A 259 -20.07 -4.74 1.92
N ARG A 260 -19.73 -3.73 2.72
CA ARG A 260 -19.81 -2.30 2.33
C ARG A 260 -19.02 -1.94 1.08
N ARG A 261 -17.97 -2.68 0.76
CA ARG A 261 -17.17 -2.42 -0.44
C ARG A 261 -17.89 -2.93 -1.69
N GLY A 262 -18.48 -4.12 -1.62
CA GLY A 262 -19.32 -4.66 -2.70
C GLY A 262 -20.54 -3.78 -2.97
N GLU A 263 -21.20 -3.29 -1.91
CA GLU A 263 -22.31 -2.33 -2.04
C GLU A 263 -21.83 -1.04 -2.73
N ALA A 264 -20.69 -0.49 -2.34
CA ALA A 264 -20.13 0.71 -2.97
C ALA A 264 -19.78 0.49 -4.45
N ILE A 265 -19.25 -0.68 -4.82
CA ILE A 265 -19.01 -1.07 -6.22
C ILE A 265 -20.32 -1.15 -6.98
N ALA A 266 -21.34 -1.83 -6.43
CA ALA A 266 -22.62 -2.01 -7.09
C ALA A 266 -23.33 -0.66 -7.34
N VAL A 267 -23.35 0.23 -6.34
CA VAL A 267 -23.90 1.57 -6.48
C VAL A 267 -23.14 2.37 -7.54
N ALA A 268 -21.80 2.37 -7.49
CA ALA A 268 -21.00 3.14 -8.42
C ALA A 268 -21.13 2.67 -9.87
N VAL A 269 -21.20 1.35 -10.11
CA VAL A 269 -21.42 0.77 -11.44
C VAL A 269 -22.80 1.14 -11.97
N ARG A 270 -23.82 1.06 -11.12
CA ARG A 270 -25.19 1.43 -11.51
C ARG A 270 -25.30 2.91 -11.86
N ASP A 271 -24.78 3.78 -11.00
CA ASP A 271 -24.92 5.23 -11.15
C ASP A 271 -24.11 5.79 -12.33
N GLN A 272 -22.97 5.14 -12.68
CA GLN A 272 -22.04 5.66 -13.68
C GLN A 272 -22.13 4.92 -15.02
N LEU A 273 -22.50 3.64 -15.04
CA LEU A 273 -22.57 2.83 -16.27
C LEU A 273 -23.99 2.33 -16.59
N GLY A 274 -24.96 2.46 -15.67
CA GLY A 274 -26.35 2.00 -15.87
C GLY A 274 -26.53 0.49 -15.75
N TYR A 275 -25.58 -0.23 -15.15
CA TYR A 275 -25.66 -1.67 -14.93
C TYR A 275 -25.98 -1.99 -13.47
N ARG A 276 -27.04 -2.77 -13.26
CA ARG A 276 -27.34 -3.33 -11.94
C ARG A 276 -26.45 -4.56 -11.68
N VAL A 277 -25.53 -4.45 -10.73
CA VAL A 277 -24.65 -5.54 -10.33
C VAL A 277 -25.43 -6.58 -9.55
N LEU A 278 -25.42 -7.83 -10.02
CA LEU A 278 -26.03 -8.99 -9.39
C LEU A 278 -25.04 -9.71 -8.48
N ASP A 279 -23.77 -9.77 -8.91
CA ASP A 279 -22.71 -10.47 -8.17
C ASP A 279 -21.32 -9.90 -8.50
N VAL A 280 -20.40 -9.97 -7.53
CA VAL A 280 -19.02 -9.51 -7.66
C VAL A 280 -18.07 -10.60 -7.14
N GLU A 281 -17.33 -11.21 -8.02
CA GLU A 281 -16.37 -12.27 -7.69
C GLU A 281 -14.93 -11.85 -8.06
N PRO A 282 -13.94 -12.04 -7.17
CA PRO A 282 -12.54 -11.86 -7.54
C PRO A 282 -12.08 -13.00 -8.45
N VAL A 283 -11.39 -12.67 -9.55
CA VAL A 283 -10.86 -13.63 -10.54
C VAL A 283 -9.36 -13.72 -10.38
N GLY A 284 -8.83 -14.96 -10.35
CA GLY A 284 -7.39 -15.19 -10.34
C GLY A 284 -6.69 -14.69 -9.07
N LEU A 285 -6.06 -15.58 -8.30
CA LEU A 285 -5.50 -15.27 -6.99
C LEU A 285 -3.99 -15.15 -6.98
N ALA A 286 -3.32 -15.58 -8.03
CA ALA A 286 -1.87 -15.63 -8.11
C ALA A 286 -1.34 -14.49 -9.00
N GLY A 287 -0.74 -13.48 -8.39
CA GLY A 287 0.15 -12.56 -9.09
C GLY A 287 -0.38 -11.21 -9.53
N SER A 288 -1.59 -10.81 -9.20
CA SER A 288 -2.11 -9.46 -9.54
C SER A 288 -1.54 -8.35 -8.64
N GLY A 289 -0.24 -8.09 -8.74
CA GLY A 289 0.41 -7.01 -7.98
C GLY A 289 -0.07 -5.60 -8.36
N GLY A 290 -0.66 -5.42 -9.53
CA GLY A 290 -1.04 -4.14 -10.13
C GLY A 290 -2.51 -3.73 -9.97
N SER A 291 -3.44 -4.68 -9.80
CA SER A 291 -4.88 -4.42 -9.68
C SER A 291 -5.58 -5.55 -8.93
N THR A 292 -6.86 -5.38 -8.61
CA THR A 292 -7.73 -6.48 -8.17
C THR A 292 -8.68 -6.83 -9.32
N PRO A 293 -8.48 -7.97 -10.03
CA PRO A 293 -9.35 -8.41 -11.09
C PRO A 293 -10.66 -8.96 -10.51
N LEU A 294 -11.78 -8.56 -11.13
CA LEU A 294 -13.13 -8.89 -10.71
C LEU A 294 -13.94 -9.39 -11.90
N ARG A 295 -14.81 -10.35 -11.64
CA ARG A 295 -15.89 -10.77 -12.51
C ARG A 295 -17.18 -10.16 -11.99
N LEU A 296 -17.88 -9.40 -12.81
CA LEU A 296 -19.14 -8.76 -12.48
C LEU A 296 -20.26 -9.43 -13.26
N ARG A 297 -21.23 -10.03 -12.58
CA ARG A 297 -22.52 -10.36 -13.20
C ARG A 297 -23.42 -9.15 -13.09
N VAL A 298 -23.83 -8.64 -14.22
CA VAL A 298 -24.63 -7.43 -14.31
C VAL A 298 -25.90 -7.66 -15.12
N CYS A 299 -26.92 -6.87 -14.82
CA CYS A 299 -28.13 -6.78 -15.61
C CYS A 299 -28.25 -5.34 -16.11
N GLU A 300 -28.47 -5.16 -17.40
CA GLU A 300 -28.69 -3.84 -17.97
C GLU A 300 -30.06 -3.32 -17.53
N ASP A 301 -30.10 -2.14 -16.91
CA ASP A 301 -31.34 -1.59 -16.32
C ASP A 301 -32.44 -1.36 -17.37
N VAL A 302 -32.08 -1.14 -18.64
CA VAL A 302 -33.03 -0.83 -19.73
C VAL A 302 -33.54 -2.09 -20.45
N SER A 303 -32.63 -3.04 -20.79
CA SER A 303 -32.98 -4.24 -21.56
C SER A 303 -33.32 -5.46 -20.69
N GLY A 304 -32.93 -5.44 -19.42
CA GLY A 304 -33.02 -6.60 -18.54
C GLY A 304 -32.07 -7.75 -18.90
N THR A 305 -31.15 -7.53 -19.84
CA THR A 305 -30.23 -8.57 -20.32
C THR A 305 -29.11 -8.77 -19.30
N GLU A 306 -28.90 -10.02 -18.89
CA GLU A 306 -27.75 -10.37 -18.04
C GLU A 306 -26.47 -10.51 -18.88
N ARG A 307 -25.39 -9.95 -18.36
CA ARG A 307 -24.05 -10.03 -18.96
C ARG A 307 -22.99 -10.29 -17.89
N VAL A 308 -21.89 -10.88 -18.33
CA VAL A 308 -20.68 -10.99 -17.50
C VAL A 308 -19.67 -9.97 -18.01
N LEU A 309 -19.15 -9.16 -17.11
CA LEU A 309 -18.13 -8.14 -17.41
C LEU A 309 -16.87 -8.44 -16.60
N PHE A 310 -15.74 -8.05 -17.14
CA PHE A 310 -14.47 -8.05 -16.43
C PHE A 310 -14.20 -6.66 -15.87
N ALA A 311 -13.66 -6.58 -14.67
CA ALA A 311 -13.28 -5.31 -14.10
C ALA A 311 -11.94 -5.40 -13.36
N LYS A 312 -11.14 -4.35 -13.44
CA LYS A 312 -9.92 -4.19 -12.65
C LYS A 312 -10.10 -3.06 -11.65
N LEU A 313 -10.06 -3.40 -10.38
CA LEU A 313 -10.16 -2.44 -9.28
C LEU A 313 -8.78 -1.96 -8.86
N TYR A 314 -8.58 -0.66 -8.87
CA TYR A 314 -7.34 0.03 -8.52
C TYR A 314 -7.50 0.84 -7.24
N ALA A 315 -6.55 0.69 -6.33
CA ALA A 315 -6.48 1.42 -5.07
C ALA A 315 -5.07 2.03 -4.88
N ARG A 316 -4.93 2.93 -3.91
CA ARG A 316 -3.63 3.56 -3.58
C ARG A 316 -2.51 2.56 -3.22
N SER A 317 -2.87 1.36 -2.76
CA SER A 317 -1.92 0.27 -2.51
C SER A 317 -1.21 -0.16 -3.79
N HIS A 318 -1.93 -0.26 -4.91
CA HIS A 318 -1.39 -0.66 -6.21
C HIS A 318 -0.43 0.40 -6.77
N VAL A 319 -0.78 1.68 -6.70
CA VAL A 319 0.12 2.79 -7.10
C VAL A 319 1.42 2.78 -6.28
N ARG A 320 1.35 2.46 -4.98
CA ARG A 320 2.56 2.34 -4.14
C ARG A 320 3.40 1.13 -4.51
N ALA A 321 2.76 0.00 -4.81
CA ALA A 321 3.47 -1.20 -5.25
C ALA A 321 4.21 -0.94 -6.58
N ASP A 322 3.55 -0.30 -7.55
CA ASP A 322 4.15 0.11 -8.81
C ASP A 322 5.37 1.03 -8.62
N ARG A 323 5.26 2.05 -7.75
CA ARG A 323 6.38 2.94 -7.44
C ARG A 323 7.59 2.21 -6.87
N TRP A 324 7.38 1.30 -5.93
CA TRP A 324 8.46 0.52 -5.34
C TRP A 324 9.07 -0.45 -6.35
N TYR A 325 8.25 -1.06 -7.19
CA TYR A 325 8.71 -1.93 -8.28
C TYR A 325 9.58 -1.15 -9.27
N LYS A 326 9.09 0.00 -9.76
CA LYS A 326 9.83 0.87 -10.68
C LYS A 326 11.10 1.44 -10.05
N LEU A 327 11.07 1.84 -8.78
CA LEU A 327 12.25 2.27 -8.05
C LEU A 327 13.29 1.13 -7.94
N GLY A 328 12.86 -0.08 -7.59
CA GLY A 328 13.73 -1.26 -7.54
C GLY A 328 14.38 -1.55 -8.90
N ARG A 329 13.60 -1.49 -9.98
CA ARG A 329 14.12 -1.64 -11.35
C ARG A 329 15.09 -0.53 -11.72
N THR A 330 14.79 0.72 -11.38
CA THR A 330 15.69 1.86 -11.64
C THR A 330 17.02 1.71 -10.90
N ILE A 331 17.00 1.19 -9.67
CA ILE A 331 18.23 0.91 -8.91
C ILE A 331 19.03 -0.21 -9.57
N LEU A 332 18.38 -1.30 -9.98
CA LEU A 332 19.06 -2.49 -10.52
C LEU A 332 19.51 -2.30 -11.97
N TYR A 333 18.69 -1.70 -12.81
CA TYR A 333 18.87 -1.67 -14.26
C TYR A 333 19.07 -0.29 -14.86
N GLY A 334 18.95 0.77 -14.06
CA GLY A 334 19.00 2.12 -14.51
C GLY A 334 17.65 2.69 -14.90
N LYS A 335 17.66 3.97 -15.24
CA LYS A 335 16.49 4.65 -15.79
C LYS A 335 16.24 4.05 -17.16
N LEU A 336 15.31 3.10 -17.23
CA LEU A 336 14.73 2.63 -18.47
C LEU A 336 13.77 3.70 -18.98
N GLU A 337 13.74 3.90 -20.28
CA GLU A 337 12.86 4.89 -20.91
C GLU A 337 11.41 4.66 -20.42
N ASP A 338 10.72 5.76 -20.12
CA ASP A 338 9.28 5.86 -19.82
C ASP A 338 8.73 5.06 -18.65
N GLU A 339 9.57 4.63 -17.71
CA GLU A 339 9.11 4.03 -16.47
C GLU A 339 8.81 5.07 -15.37
N THR A 340 8.22 6.22 -15.75
CA THR A 340 7.78 7.21 -14.76
C THR A 340 6.63 6.64 -13.93
N PRO A 341 6.74 6.61 -12.59
CA PRO A 341 5.68 6.07 -11.76
C PRO A 341 4.45 7.00 -11.78
N PHE A 342 3.27 6.41 -11.84
CA PHE A 342 2.03 7.16 -11.73
C PHE A 342 1.87 7.79 -10.34
N GLN A 343 1.38 9.03 -10.30
CA GLN A 343 1.23 9.77 -9.05
C GLN A 343 -0.10 9.50 -8.35
N THR A 344 -1.16 9.24 -9.10
CA THR A 344 -2.52 9.05 -8.59
C THR A 344 -3.14 7.77 -9.15
N VAL A 345 -4.11 7.21 -8.42
CA VAL A 345 -4.89 6.04 -8.87
C VAL A 345 -5.67 6.37 -10.14
N ARG A 346 -6.22 7.57 -10.21
CA ARG A 346 -6.97 8.05 -11.36
C ARG A 346 -6.14 7.99 -12.65
N ARG A 347 -4.93 8.55 -12.64
CA ARG A 347 -4.03 8.50 -13.82
C ARG A 347 -3.63 7.09 -14.21
N PHE A 348 -3.56 6.21 -13.25
CA PHE A 348 -3.26 4.80 -13.45
C PHE A 348 -4.37 4.11 -14.28
N VAL A 349 -5.63 4.37 -13.92
CA VAL A 349 -6.80 3.80 -14.62
C VAL A 349 -7.07 4.50 -15.95
N GLU A 350 -6.94 5.83 -16.00
CA GLU A 350 -7.10 6.61 -17.24
C GLU A 350 -6.11 6.16 -18.33
N TYR A 351 -4.89 5.77 -17.94
CA TYR A 351 -3.90 5.28 -18.90
C TYR A 351 -4.30 3.91 -19.50
N GLU A 352 -4.82 3.00 -18.70
CA GLU A 352 -5.28 1.71 -19.20
C GLU A 352 -6.53 1.84 -20.08
N ASP A 353 -7.48 2.71 -19.71
CA ASP A 353 -8.65 3.02 -20.55
C ASP A 353 -8.21 3.63 -21.90
N TYR A 354 -7.24 4.55 -21.87
CA TYR A 354 -6.65 5.11 -23.08
C TYR A 354 -6.00 4.03 -23.97
N ALA A 355 -5.21 3.15 -23.36
CA ALA A 355 -4.54 2.06 -24.09
C ALA A 355 -5.54 1.10 -24.74
N LEU A 356 -6.59 0.69 -24.01
CA LEU A 356 -7.65 -0.17 -24.55
C LEU A 356 -8.38 0.48 -25.73
N ARG A 357 -8.76 1.76 -25.61
CA ARG A 357 -9.44 2.48 -26.69
C ARG A 357 -8.56 2.66 -27.91
N LEU A 358 -7.28 2.97 -27.72
CA LEU A 358 -6.32 3.09 -28.82
C LEU A 358 -6.20 1.77 -29.57
N MET A 359 -6.14 0.64 -28.84
CA MET A 359 -6.04 -0.68 -29.48
C MET A 359 -7.36 -1.12 -30.10
N GLU A 360 -8.52 -0.75 -29.53
CA GLU A 360 -9.85 -0.98 -30.14
C GLU A 360 -9.98 -0.18 -31.45
N ASP A 361 -9.55 1.08 -31.49
CA ASP A 361 -9.58 1.93 -32.68
C ASP A 361 -8.70 1.37 -33.82
N LEU A 362 -7.65 0.61 -33.46
CA LEU A 362 -6.78 -0.12 -34.41
C LEU A 362 -7.30 -1.52 -34.75
N GLU A 363 -8.53 -1.85 -34.37
CA GLU A 363 -9.17 -3.16 -34.59
C GLU A 363 -8.38 -4.34 -34.00
N LEU A 364 -7.51 -4.09 -33.01
CA LEU A 364 -6.76 -5.14 -32.34
C LEU A 364 -7.69 -5.98 -31.42
N PRO A 365 -7.43 -7.29 -31.26
CA PRO A 365 -8.31 -8.21 -30.55
C PRO A 365 -8.20 -8.07 -29.03
N VAL A 366 -8.54 -6.90 -28.51
CA VAL A 366 -8.55 -6.56 -27.07
C VAL A 366 -9.96 -6.48 -26.52
N PRO A 367 -10.15 -6.55 -25.19
CA PRO A 367 -11.46 -6.40 -24.58
C PRO A 367 -12.05 -5.01 -24.82
N GLN A 368 -13.32 -4.96 -25.21
CA GLN A 368 -14.04 -3.70 -25.36
C GLN A 368 -14.15 -2.97 -24.00
N PRO A 369 -13.70 -1.69 -23.88
CA PRO A 369 -13.85 -0.94 -22.64
C PRO A 369 -15.30 -0.40 -22.50
N TYR A 370 -15.93 -0.68 -21.36
CA TYR A 370 -17.26 -0.12 -21.03
C TYR A 370 -17.14 1.20 -20.28
N GLY A 371 -16.06 1.42 -19.53
CA GLY A 371 -15.77 2.71 -18.91
C GLY A 371 -15.02 2.63 -17.59
N VAL A 372 -14.70 3.81 -17.08
CA VAL A 372 -14.02 3.98 -15.78
C VAL A 372 -15.04 4.40 -14.74
N VAL A 373 -15.06 3.69 -13.62
CA VAL A 373 -15.97 3.91 -12.48
C VAL A 373 -15.17 4.44 -11.29
N GLU A 374 -15.59 5.56 -10.72
CA GLU A 374 -15.07 6.08 -9.45
C GLU A 374 -15.87 5.48 -8.29
N ILE A 375 -15.23 4.64 -7.46
CA ILE A 375 -15.88 3.99 -6.33
C ILE A 375 -15.76 4.86 -5.08
N THR A 376 -14.53 5.21 -4.73
CA THR A 376 -14.26 6.15 -3.63
C THR A 376 -13.44 7.31 -4.19
N PRO A 377 -13.93 8.56 -4.09
CA PRO A 377 -13.24 9.73 -4.64
C PRO A 377 -11.76 9.77 -4.31
N GLU A 378 -10.91 9.96 -5.33
CA GLU A 378 -9.45 10.04 -5.25
C GLU A 378 -8.73 8.81 -4.67
N ARG A 379 -9.42 7.68 -4.43
CA ARG A 379 -8.85 6.53 -3.73
C ARG A 379 -8.98 5.20 -4.44
N GLU A 380 -10.17 4.94 -4.98
CA GLU A 380 -10.50 3.68 -5.64
C GLU A 380 -11.23 3.95 -6.93
N TYR A 381 -10.70 3.41 -8.00
CA TYR A 381 -11.27 3.46 -9.35
C TYR A 381 -11.30 2.05 -9.91
N MET A 382 -12.21 1.83 -10.82
CA MET A 382 -12.35 0.55 -11.50
C MET A 382 -12.52 0.80 -12.99
N ILE A 383 -11.80 0.06 -13.83
CA ILE A 383 -12.09 -0.04 -15.25
C ILE A 383 -12.94 -1.26 -15.49
N VAL A 384 -14.01 -1.10 -16.27
CA VAL A 384 -14.93 -2.16 -16.65
C VAL A 384 -14.79 -2.42 -18.13
N MET A 385 -14.65 -3.68 -18.52
CA MET A 385 -14.43 -4.10 -19.90
C MET A 385 -15.12 -5.43 -20.19
N GLU A 386 -15.11 -5.84 -21.44
CA GLU A 386 -15.61 -7.11 -21.92
C GLU A 386 -14.93 -8.29 -21.17
N PHE A 387 -15.72 -9.30 -20.87
CA PHE A 387 -15.24 -10.58 -20.37
C PHE A 387 -15.28 -11.61 -21.49
N PHE A 388 -14.19 -12.23 -21.82
CA PHE A 388 -14.10 -13.29 -22.81
C PHE A 388 -14.55 -14.61 -22.20
N ASP A 389 -15.85 -14.85 -22.16
CA ASP A 389 -16.42 -16.05 -21.58
C ASP A 389 -16.04 -17.28 -22.41
N GLY A 390 -15.54 -18.32 -21.75
CA GLY A 390 -15.06 -19.54 -22.40
C GLY A 390 -13.68 -19.42 -23.07
N ALA A 391 -12.99 -18.27 -22.98
CA ALA A 391 -11.63 -18.17 -23.47
C ALA A 391 -10.65 -18.96 -22.58
N VAL A 392 -9.67 -19.59 -23.22
CA VAL A 392 -8.63 -20.39 -22.57
C VAL A 392 -7.28 -19.69 -22.72
N GLU A 393 -6.45 -19.69 -21.67
CA GLU A 393 -5.08 -19.17 -21.75
C GLU A 393 -4.28 -19.91 -22.83
N ILE A 394 -3.49 -19.19 -23.64
CA ILE A 394 -2.74 -19.80 -24.75
C ILE A 394 -1.79 -20.92 -24.29
N GLY A 395 -1.35 -20.86 -23.04
CA GLY A 395 -0.54 -21.92 -22.42
C GLY A 395 -1.26 -23.28 -22.30
N GLU A 396 -2.59 -23.30 -22.33
CA GLU A 396 -3.44 -24.48 -22.23
C GLU A 396 -4.26 -24.75 -23.51
N ALA A 397 -4.32 -23.76 -24.42
CA ALA A 397 -5.08 -23.85 -25.66
C ALA A 397 -4.37 -24.68 -26.75
N GLU A 398 -5.13 -25.12 -27.74
CA GLU A 398 -4.57 -25.60 -28.99
C GLU A 398 -4.12 -24.42 -29.85
N VAL A 399 -2.89 -24.50 -30.36
CA VAL A 399 -2.27 -23.46 -31.19
C VAL A 399 -2.02 -24.04 -32.58
N ASP A 400 -2.96 -23.80 -33.48
CA ASP A 400 -2.85 -24.14 -34.90
C ASP A 400 -2.14 -23.02 -35.69
N GLU A 401 -2.02 -23.21 -37.00
CA GLU A 401 -1.38 -22.22 -37.87
C GLU A 401 -2.13 -20.89 -37.91
N ALA A 402 -3.46 -20.91 -37.78
CA ALA A 402 -4.27 -19.70 -37.79
C ALA A 402 -4.01 -18.86 -36.52
N VAL A 403 -3.88 -19.48 -35.36
CA VAL A 403 -3.53 -18.81 -34.10
C VAL A 403 -2.09 -18.26 -34.16
N ILE A 404 -1.15 -19.01 -34.80
CA ILE A 404 0.23 -18.51 -35.00
C ILE A 404 0.21 -17.25 -35.88
N ASP A 405 -0.49 -17.27 -37.01
CA ASP A 405 -0.58 -16.10 -37.90
C ASP A 405 -1.25 -14.92 -37.23
N GLN A 406 -2.31 -15.13 -36.43
CA GLN A 406 -2.96 -14.08 -35.67
C GLN A 406 -2.00 -13.46 -34.64
N GLY A 407 -1.22 -14.27 -33.91
CA GLY A 407 -0.25 -13.77 -32.94
C GLY A 407 0.86 -12.94 -33.58
N LEU A 408 1.42 -13.43 -34.68
CA LEU A 408 2.44 -12.72 -35.44
C LEU A 408 1.88 -11.45 -36.09
N GLY A 409 0.67 -11.52 -36.68
CA GLY A 409 -0.03 -10.38 -37.26
C GLY A 409 -0.35 -9.31 -36.22
N LEU A 410 -0.76 -9.70 -35.02
CA LEU A 410 -0.98 -8.79 -33.90
C LEU A 410 0.29 -7.97 -33.57
N VAL A 411 1.45 -8.63 -33.45
CA VAL A 411 2.72 -7.96 -33.20
C VAL A 411 3.11 -7.07 -34.38
N ARG A 412 2.88 -7.51 -35.62
CA ARG A 412 3.19 -6.70 -36.82
C ARG A 412 2.34 -5.43 -36.85
N THR A 413 1.04 -5.52 -36.62
CA THR A 413 0.15 -4.34 -36.55
C THR A 413 0.59 -3.38 -35.45
N MET A 414 0.88 -3.88 -34.24
CA MET A 414 1.40 -3.01 -33.17
C MET A 414 2.72 -2.34 -33.55
N TRP A 415 3.59 -3.04 -34.27
CA TRP A 415 4.87 -2.50 -34.71
C TRP A 415 4.68 -1.36 -35.74
N ASP A 416 3.82 -1.58 -36.73
CA ASP A 416 3.53 -0.60 -37.78
C ASP A 416 2.85 0.66 -37.22
N GLU A 417 2.00 0.51 -36.20
CA GLU A 417 1.32 1.61 -35.52
C GLU A 417 2.17 2.26 -34.41
N GLY A 418 3.44 1.84 -34.28
CA GLY A 418 4.36 2.40 -33.30
C GLY A 418 3.95 2.10 -31.86
N LEU A 419 3.50 0.87 -31.59
CA LEU A 419 3.11 0.39 -30.27
C LEU A 419 4.02 -0.73 -29.79
N ALA A 420 4.15 -0.90 -28.46
CA ALA A 420 4.72 -2.08 -27.83
C ALA A 420 3.89 -2.45 -26.59
N HIS A 421 3.54 -3.73 -26.48
CA HIS A 421 2.75 -4.25 -25.35
C HIS A 421 3.59 -4.36 -24.06
N ARG A 422 4.84 -4.78 -24.18
CA ARG A 422 5.85 -4.89 -23.12
C ARG A 422 5.61 -5.96 -22.05
N ASP A 423 4.51 -6.70 -22.13
CA ASP A 423 4.21 -7.82 -21.21
C ASP A 423 3.53 -8.98 -21.96
N VAL A 424 4.06 -9.32 -23.14
CA VAL A 424 3.61 -10.49 -23.92
C VAL A 424 4.03 -11.75 -23.18
N LYS A 425 3.04 -12.47 -22.63
CA LYS A 425 3.21 -13.72 -21.87
C LYS A 425 1.95 -14.59 -21.99
N PRO A 426 2.02 -15.90 -21.70
CA PRO A 426 0.87 -16.79 -21.81
C PRO A 426 -0.40 -16.29 -21.12
N ALA A 427 -0.31 -15.80 -19.87
CA ALA A 427 -1.46 -15.29 -19.13
C ALA A 427 -2.15 -14.06 -19.74
N ASN A 428 -1.52 -13.38 -20.67
CA ASN A 428 -2.08 -12.19 -21.33
C ASN A 428 -2.62 -12.50 -22.74
N LEU A 429 -2.52 -13.74 -23.19
CA LEU A 429 -3.01 -14.23 -24.48
C LEU A 429 -4.04 -15.31 -24.27
N MET A 430 -5.25 -15.06 -24.76
CA MET A 430 -6.38 -15.97 -24.64
C MET A 430 -6.79 -16.46 -26.04
N VAL A 431 -7.29 -17.67 -26.13
CA VAL A 431 -7.88 -18.24 -27.34
C VAL A 431 -9.37 -18.46 -27.14
N LEU A 432 -10.20 -17.86 -27.95
CA LEU A 432 -11.65 -17.97 -27.93
C LEU A 432 -12.16 -18.38 -29.31
N GLY A 433 -12.69 -19.59 -29.45
CA GLY A 433 -13.21 -20.09 -30.72
C GLY A 433 -12.17 -20.07 -31.86
N GLY A 434 -10.90 -20.37 -31.57
CA GLY A 434 -9.80 -20.33 -32.54
C GLY A 434 -9.29 -18.91 -32.87
N GLN A 435 -9.75 -17.90 -32.16
CA GLN A 435 -9.29 -16.54 -32.30
C GLN A 435 -8.42 -16.11 -31.10
N LEU A 436 -7.26 -15.53 -31.40
CA LEU A 436 -6.38 -14.97 -30.38
C LEU A 436 -6.96 -13.66 -29.85
N LYS A 437 -6.95 -13.51 -28.54
CA LYS A 437 -7.33 -12.30 -27.81
C LYS A 437 -6.19 -11.86 -26.91
N LEU A 438 -5.93 -10.55 -26.87
CA LEU A 438 -4.90 -9.94 -26.03
C LEU A 438 -5.56 -9.23 -24.86
N ILE A 439 -5.10 -9.50 -23.65
CA ILE A 439 -5.58 -8.86 -22.42
C ILE A 439 -4.44 -8.18 -21.67
N ASP A 440 -4.76 -7.38 -20.67
CA ASP A 440 -3.81 -6.69 -19.78
C ASP A 440 -2.85 -5.72 -20.48
N VAL A 441 -3.43 -4.71 -21.14
CA VAL A 441 -2.71 -3.69 -21.91
C VAL A 441 -2.06 -2.59 -21.06
N PHE A 442 -1.97 -2.78 -19.76
CA PHE A 442 -1.48 -1.78 -18.80
C PHE A 442 -0.06 -1.27 -19.11
N PHE A 443 0.81 -2.12 -19.64
CA PHE A 443 2.18 -1.76 -19.99
C PHE A 443 2.37 -1.23 -21.42
N LEU A 444 1.29 -1.07 -22.19
CA LEU A 444 1.34 -0.54 -23.55
C LEU A 444 2.15 0.75 -23.59
N GLN A 445 2.99 0.89 -24.58
CA GLN A 445 3.77 2.10 -24.84
C GLN A 445 3.53 2.57 -26.26
N VAL A 446 3.23 3.87 -26.40
CA VAL A 446 3.13 4.55 -27.68
C VAL A 446 4.48 5.12 -28.05
N ARG A 447 4.92 4.94 -29.28
CA ARG A 447 6.25 5.30 -29.80
C ARG A 447 7.39 4.77 -28.92
N PRO A 448 7.43 3.44 -28.70
CA PRO A 448 8.48 2.82 -27.91
C PRO A 448 9.82 2.93 -28.64
N SER A 449 10.91 2.70 -27.91
CA SER A 449 12.19 2.44 -28.56
C SER A 449 12.13 1.11 -29.35
N PRO A 450 12.82 1.01 -30.50
CA PRO A 450 12.74 -0.17 -31.39
C PRO A 450 12.99 -1.50 -30.68
N TRP A 451 13.90 -1.53 -29.72
CA TRP A 451 14.19 -2.76 -28.97
C TRP A 451 13.00 -3.28 -28.14
N ARG A 452 12.05 -2.42 -27.78
CA ARG A 452 10.83 -2.83 -27.04
C ARG A 452 9.89 -3.63 -27.93
N GLN A 453 9.72 -3.18 -29.15
CA GLN A 453 8.94 -3.91 -30.17
C GLN A 453 9.62 -5.23 -30.54
N ALA A 454 10.93 -5.22 -30.69
CA ALA A 454 11.72 -6.42 -30.92
C ALA A 454 11.55 -7.47 -29.79
N VAL A 455 11.53 -7.04 -28.53
CA VAL A 455 11.27 -7.93 -27.38
C VAL A 455 9.85 -8.51 -27.43
N ASP A 456 8.84 -7.74 -27.80
CA ASP A 456 7.46 -8.25 -27.92
C ASP A 456 7.36 -9.33 -29.01
N LEU A 457 8.06 -9.15 -30.15
CA LEU A 457 8.13 -10.17 -31.19
C LEU A 457 8.75 -11.47 -30.67
N ALA A 458 9.91 -11.40 -30.05
CA ALA A 458 10.57 -12.59 -29.51
C ALA A 458 9.72 -13.29 -28.44
N ASN A 459 9.08 -12.53 -27.53
CA ASN A 459 8.20 -13.11 -26.52
C ASN A 459 6.98 -13.79 -27.17
N MET A 460 6.36 -13.17 -28.20
CA MET A 460 5.25 -13.77 -28.94
C MET A 460 5.68 -15.08 -29.62
N MET A 461 6.80 -15.07 -30.33
CA MET A 461 7.30 -16.27 -30.98
C MET A 461 7.58 -17.38 -29.98
N MET A 462 8.16 -17.07 -28.81
CA MET A 462 8.39 -18.08 -27.77
C MET A 462 7.09 -18.60 -27.16
N VAL A 463 6.08 -17.74 -26.94
CA VAL A 463 4.76 -18.18 -26.44
C VAL A 463 4.07 -19.12 -27.42
N LEU A 464 4.09 -18.78 -28.71
CA LEU A 464 3.54 -19.63 -29.78
C LEU A 464 4.33 -20.95 -29.89
N GLY A 465 5.67 -20.89 -29.80
CA GLY A 465 6.55 -22.05 -29.83
C GLY A 465 6.37 -23.02 -28.65
N LEU A 466 5.91 -22.55 -27.51
CA LEU A 466 5.60 -23.42 -26.36
C LEU A 466 4.51 -24.46 -26.67
N ARG A 467 3.53 -24.09 -27.49
CA ARG A 467 2.38 -24.94 -27.85
C ARG A 467 2.47 -25.52 -29.27
N SER A 468 3.55 -25.22 -29.96
CA SER A 468 3.90 -25.74 -31.26
C SER A 468 5.40 -26.10 -31.32
N ASP A 469 6.11 -25.70 -32.35
CA ASP A 469 7.56 -25.86 -32.48
C ASP A 469 8.20 -24.56 -33.07
N ALA A 470 9.48 -24.34 -32.77
CA ALA A 470 10.20 -23.15 -33.21
C ALA A 470 10.33 -23.07 -34.75
N PRO A 471 10.64 -24.15 -35.51
CA PRO A 471 10.70 -24.09 -36.97
C PRO A 471 9.40 -23.61 -37.61
N ARG A 472 8.25 -24.16 -37.18
CA ARG A 472 6.92 -23.80 -37.70
C ARG A 472 6.61 -22.32 -37.46
N VAL A 473 6.83 -21.82 -36.23
CA VAL A 473 6.61 -20.41 -35.91
C VAL A 473 7.55 -19.52 -36.71
N TYR A 474 8.82 -19.90 -36.85
CA TYR A 474 9.80 -19.15 -37.62
C TYR A 474 9.43 -19.06 -39.11
N GLU A 475 9.03 -20.17 -39.76
CA GLU A 475 8.58 -20.23 -41.14
C GLU A 475 7.42 -19.26 -41.41
N ARG A 476 6.51 -19.14 -40.44
CA ARG A 476 5.39 -18.19 -40.56
C ARG A 476 5.82 -16.76 -40.25
N ALA A 477 6.73 -16.55 -39.32
CA ALA A 477 7.22 -15.25 -38.93
C ALA A 477 7.95 -14.53 -40.08
N VAL A 478 8.74 -15.25 -40.91
CA VAL A 478 9.45 -14.66 -42.04
C VAL A 478 8.54 -14.19 -43.18
N ARG A 479 7.24 -14.47 -43.13
CA ARG A 479 6.24 -13.92 -44.05
C ARG A 479 5.84 -12.47 -43.69
N LEU A 480 6.03 -12.09 -42.41
CA LEU A 480 5.62 -10.79 -41.87
C LEU A 480 6.81 -9.94 -41.43
N PHE A 481 7.91 -10.56 -41.07
CA PHE A 481 9.12 -9.90 -40.57
C PHE A 481 10.34 -10.30 -41.37
N GLU A 482 11.23 -9.37 -41.57
CA GLU A 482 12.53 -9.67 -42.19
C GLU A 482 13.36 -10.56 -41.24
N PRO A 483 14.19 -11.48 -41.78
CA PRO A 483 15.05 -12.33 -40.96
C PRO A 483 15.94 -11.54 -40.00
N ASP A 484 16.38 -10.33 -40.36
CA ASP A 484 17.19 -9.44 -39.53
C ASP A 484 16.38 -8.83 -38.39
N GLU A 485 15.09 -8.54 -38.57
CA GLU A 485 14.17 -8.10 -37.49
C GLU A 485 13.98 -9.20 -36.46
N ILE A 486 13.83 -10.44 -36.89
CA ILE A 486 13.73 -11.61 -35.99
C ILE A 486 15.06 -11.81 -35.26
N ALA A 487 16.20 -11.72 -35.94
CA ALA A 487 17.51 -11.81 -35.28
C ALA A 487 17.70 -10.70 -34.22
N GLU A 488 17.22 -9.47 -34.53
CA GLU A 488 17.20 -8.37 -33.55
C GLU A 488 16.33 -8.70 -32.35
N ALA A 489 15.14 -9.24 -32.55
CA ALA A 489 14.22 -9.62 -31.49
C ALA A 489 14.87 -10.56 -30.47
N PHE A 490 15.52 -11.63 -30.94
CA PHE A 490 16.21 -12.59 -30.08
C PHE A 490 17.53 -12.07 -29.50
N SER A 491 18.20 -11.13 -30.18
CA SER A 491 19.40 -10.45 -29.65
C SER A 491 19.07 -9.46 -28.53
N ALA A 492 17.89 -8.82 -28.58
CA ALA A 492 17.40 -7.86 -27.61
C ALA A 492 16.80 -8.55 -26.37
N THR A 493 16.27 -9.77 -26.53
CA THR A 493 15.54 -10.48 -25.49
C THR A 493 16.49 -11.30 -24.60
N ARG A 494 16.94 -10.72 -23.49
CA ARG A 494 17.81 -11.40 -22.51
C ARG A 494 17.36 -11.13 -21.08
N GLY A 495 17.41 -12.16 -20.26
CA GLY A 495 17.25 -12.08 -18.80
C GLY A 495 15.92 -11.42 -18.38
N VAL A 496 15.97 -10.14 -18.05
CA VAL A 496 14.83 -9.38 -17.51
C VAL A 496 13.79 -9.02 -18.59
N ALA A 497 14.14 -9.08 -19.87
CA ALA A 497 13.23 -8.74 -20.94
C ALA A 497 12.15 -9.80 -21.19
N SER A 498 12.42 -11.07 -20.83
CA SER A 498 11.40 -12.13 -20.89
C SER A 498 10.61 -12.20 -19.61
N PRO A 499 9.26 -12.25 -19.66
CA PRO A 499 8.39 -12.41 -18.49
C PRO A 499 8.72 -13.66 -17.66
N THR A 500 8.55 -13.57 -16.35
CA THR A 500 8.88 -14.68 -15.43
C THR A 500 8.04 -15.93 -15.72
N GLN A 501 6.75 -15.76 -16.03
CA GLN A 501 5.86 -16.87 -16.37
C GLN A 501 6.36 -17.61 -17.60
N LEU A 502 6.67 -16.90 -18.68
CA LEU A 502 7.19 -17.50 -19.91
C LEU A 502 8.47 -18.29 -19.65
N ARG A 503 9.40 -17.76 -18.87
CA ARG A 503 10.62 -18.46 -18.47
C ARG A 503 10.36 -19.72 -17.63
N SER A 504 9.37 -19.67 -16.72
CA SER A 504 8.98 -20.84 -15.92
C SER A 504 8.39 -21.93 -16.80
N MET A 505 7.50 -21.58 -17.73
CA MET A 505 6.88 -22.52 -18.63
C MET A 505 7.89 -23.17 -19.60
N MET A 506 8.84 -22.39 -20.16
CA MET A 506 9.94 -22.95 -20.96
C MET A 506 10.79 -23.94 -20.16
N LYS A 507 11.06 -23.64 -18.88
CA LYS A 507 11.81 -24.53 -18.00
C LYS A 507 11.05 -25.82 -17.70
N GLU A 508 9.74 -25.75 -17.55
CA GLU A 508 8.86 -26.92 -17.32
C GLU A 508 8.73 -27.76 -18.60
N ASP A 509 8.64 -27.12 -19.76
CA ASP A 509 8.61 -27.75 -21.07
C ASP A 509 9.93 -28.47 -21.44
N GLY A 510 11.03 -28.02 -20.88
CA GLY A 510 12.36 -28.62 -21.05
C GLY A 510 13.08 -28.23 -22.35
N ARG A 511 12.45 -27.45 -23.25
CA ARG A 511 13.07 -26.89 -24.47
C ARG A 511 13.63 -25.50 -24.21
N ASP A 512 14.77 -25.19 -24.82
CA ASP A 512 15.30 -23.82 -24.83
C ASP A 512 14.90 -23.13 -26.14
N LEU A 513 13.65 -22.67 -26.21
CA LEU A 513 13.11 -22.00 -27.38
C LEU A 513 13.93 -20.76 -27.80
N MET A 514 14.59 -20.10 -26.84
CA MET A 514 15.49 -19.00 -27.15
C MET A 514 16.64 -19.45 -28.04
N VAL A 515 17.29 -20.57 -27.69
CA VAL A 515 18.41 -21.14 -28.46
C VAL A 515 17.89 -21.70 -29.80
N GLU A 516 16.73 -22.36 -29.80
CA GLU A 516 16.13 -22.89 -31.03
C GLU A 516 15.86 -21.79 -32.05
N PHE A 517 15.23 -20.70 -31.66
CA PHE A 517 14.96 -19.57 -32.57
C PHE A 517 16.24 -18.83 -32.99
N GLN A 518 17.23 -18.69 -32.09
CA GLN A 518 18.52 -18.11 -32.44
C GLN A 518 19.28 -18.94 -33.49
N ALA A 519 19.10 -20.25 -33.47
CA ALA A 519 19.71 -21.15 -34.47
C ALA A 519 19.04 -21.04 -35.86
N LEU A 520 17.76 -20.62 -35.92
CA LEU A 520 17.01 -20.42 -37.16
C LEU A 520 17.22 -19.04 -37.79
N ALA A 521 17.49 -18.02 -36.95
CA ALA A 521 17.68 -16.63 -37.37
C ALA A 521 19.14 -16.35 -37.71
N PRO A 522 19.44 -15.30 -38.53
CA PRO A 522 20.80 -14.83 -38.77
C PRO A 522 21.55 -14.52 -37.48
N GLU A 523 22.84 -14.85 -37.42
CA GLU A 523 23.67 -14.59 -36.26
C GLU A 523 23.82 -13.11 -35.98
N ARG A 524 23.45 -12.64 -34.80
CA ARG A 524 23.53 -11.24 -34.37
C ARG A 524 24.10 -11.14 -32.96
N PRO A 525 25.06 -10.20 -32.71
CA PRO A 525 25.62 -10.03 -31.39
C PRO A 525 24.56 -9.53 -30.41
N PRO A 526 24.61 -9.97 -29.14
CA PRO A 526 23.63 -9.60 -28.12
C PRO A 526 23.60 -8.10 -27.87
N MET A 527 22.39 -7.54 -27.83
CA MET A 527 22.16 -6.14 -27.55
C MET A 527 22.43 -5.82 -26.07
N LYS A 528 23.20 -4.78 -25.81
CA LYS A 528 23.50 -4.34 -24.44
C LYS A 528 22.42 -3.36 -23.97
N ILE A 529 21.36 -3.86 -23.37
CA ILE A 529 20.24 -3.05 -22.87
C ILE A 529 20.60 -2.28 -21.58
N GLN A 530 21.63 -2.72 -20.85
CA GLN A 530 21.98 -2.19 -19.55
C GLN A 530 23.43 -1.72 -19.47
N ARG A 531 23.63 -0.50 -18.91
CA ARG A 531 24.95 0.02 -18.59
C ARG A 531 25.02 0.45 -17.12
N TRP A 532 25.62 -0.36 -16.29
CA TRP A 532 26.18 0.11 -15.03
C TRP A 532 27.43 0.94 -15.34
N SER A 533 27.44 2.22 -14.95
CA SER A 533 28.66 3.03 -15.03
C SER A 533 29.34 3.08 -13.66
N VAL A 534 30.65 3.24 -13.64
CA VAL A 534 31.46 3.43 -12.41
C VAL A 534 30.88 4.59 -11.58
N ARG A 535 30.48 5.68 -12.25
CA ARG A 535 29.82 6.84 -11.60
C ARG A 535 28.55 6.44 -10.86
N ARG A 536 27.76 5.55 -11.43
CA ARG A 536 26.50 5.09 -10.82
C ARG A 536 26.73 4.17 -9.63
N ALA A 537 27.72 3.25 -9.73
CA ALA A 537 28.13 2.41 -8.61
C ALA A 537 28.63 3.27 -7.44
N LEU A 538 29.46 4.27 -7.71
CA LEU A 538 29.96 5.21 -6.70
C LEU A 538 28.84 6.04 -6.07
N LEU A 539 27.85 6.52 -6.84
CA LEU A 539 26.70 7.23 -6.30
C LEU A 539 25.85 6.33 -5.40
N THR A 540 25.62 5.08 -5.79
CA THR A 540 24.86 4.12 -4.99
C THR A 540 25.58 3.82 -3.66
N LEU A 541 26.89 3.61 -3.72
CA LEU A 541 27.73 3.43 -2.53
C LEU A 541 27.72 4.68 -1.64
N GLY A 542 27.82 5.87 -2.22
CA GLY A 542 27.75 7.13 -1.49
C GLY A 542 26.41 7.33 -0.78
N VAL A 543 25.29 7.04 -1.44
CA VAL A 543 23.95 7.09 -0.84
C VAL A 543 23.81 6.05 0.28
N ALA A 544 24.27 4.82 0.06
CA ALA A 544 24.24 3.77 1.08
C ALA A 544 25.09 4.15 2.31
N PHE A 545 26.27 4.71 2.09
CA PHE A 545 27.14 5.20 3.17
C PHE A 545 26.51 6.37 3.92
N ALA A 546 25.94 7.35 3.22
CA ALA A 546 25.23 8.47 3.84
C ALA A 546 24.03 8.01 4.67
N ALA A 547 23.25 7.05 4.17
CA ALA A 547 22.15 6.44 4.90
C ALA A 547 22.64 5.68 6.16
N PHE A 548 23.76 4.97 6.05
CA PHE A 548 24.38 4.30 7.19
C PHE A 548 24.85 5.30 8.25
N VAL A 549 25.54 6.37 7.85
CA VAL A 549 25.99 7.43 8.77
C VAL A 549 24.79 8.12 9.44
N ALA A 550 23.73 8.44 8.67
CA ALA A 550 22.51 9.01 9.23
C ALA A 550 21.86 8.06 10.26
N LEU A 551 21.81 6.76 9.97
CA LEU A 551 21.29 5.76 10.89
C LEU A 551 22.16 5.69 12.17
N MET A 552 23.47 5.70 12.04
CA MET A 552 24.40 5.72 13.17
C MET A 552 24.25 6.98 14.04
N LEU A 553 24.07 8.15 13.42
CA LEU A 553 23.80 9.40 14.13
C LEU A 553 22.46 9.35 14.86
N VAL A 554 21.41 8.80 14.24
CA VAL A 554 20.10 8.61 14.90
C VAL A 554 20.25 7.65 16.09
N VAL A 555 20.93 6.54 15.92
CA VAL A 555 21.14 5.54 17.00
C VAL A 555 21.99 6.12 18.14
N SER A 556 23.07 6.85 17.83
CA SER A 556 23.92 7.47 18.86
C SER A 556 23.20 8.59 19.62
N ASN A 557 22.46 9.44 18.93
CA ASN A 557 21.64 10.46 19.59
C ASN A 557 20.46 9.85 20.35
N TRP A 558 19.89 8.74 19.87
CA TRP A 558 18.85 8.02 20.60
C TRP A 558 19.35 7.45 21.94
N ALA A 559 20.62 7.03 22.00
CA ALA A 559 21.26 6.59 23.26
C ALA A 559 21.45 7.73 24.26
N VAL A 560 21.57 8.98 23.82
CA VAL A 560 21.64 10.16 24.67
C VAL A 560 20.26 10.57 25.20
N PHE A 561 19.19 10.33 24.44
CA PHE A 561 17.81 10.65 24.82
C PHE A 561 17.07 9.47 25.52
N ALA A 562 17.66 8.31 25.62
CA ALA A 562 17.15 7.14 26.32
C ALA A 562 17.71 7.01 27.74
#